data_4f69b2571b8c1bdf6b118da460379a64
#
_entry.id   4f69b2571b8c1bdf6b118da460379a64
#
_cell.length_a   1.000
_cell.length_b   1.000
_cell.length_c   1.000
_cell.angle_alpha   90.00
_cell.angle_beta   90.00
_cell.angle_gamma   90.00
#
_symmetry.space_group_name_H-M   'P 1'
#
loop_
_entity.id
_entity.type
_entity.pdbx_description
1 polymer ?
#
loop_
_entity_poly.entity_id
_entity_poly.type
_entity_poly.pdbx_seq_one_letter_code
_entity_poly.pdbx_strand_id
1 'polypeptide(L)'
;MEQTISIIVPVYNAEKTLERCVRSLLGQTYENLEILLVNDGSRDESLSLCREYAASDSRIRVIDKPNGGVSSARNAGLDAARGDFVLFCDSDDWVEPDLCESMLEQYRPGDTVICEGDWMEKTETGPRLVEDAERKDILHYPKFASSPCNKLFLRSTIGTLRFHEELRMGEDFCFCMEYLCRADGKIRLLHRCLYHYDTGTSGSLGKQAPTPEQCEAFYRYLQSAMETLGALDAVSIGTRNDHINWHFDTLLMETAERTDLTRKQKFACADRIAGLESFRKCCADLREDRNPVYLWAYRGGHTRLAMCFLLLRKTIKQHLPH
;
A
#
# COMPACT_ATOMS: atom_id res chain seq x y z
N MET A 1 -30.78 -3.90 -10.77
CA MET A 1 -29.74 -4.86 -11.22
C MET A 1 -28.84 -5.09 -10.03
N GLU A 2 -28.43 -6.31 -9.81
CA GLU A 2 -27.49 -6.67 -8.74
C GLU A 2 -26.10 -6.11 -9.09
N GLN A 3 -25.44 -5.46 -8.15
CA GLN A 3 -24.15 -4.79 -8.37
C GLN A 3 -23.04 -5.82 -8.53
N THR A 4 -22.12 -5.62 -9.46
CA THR A 4 -20.99 -6.53 -9.67
C THR A 4 -19.74 -5.96 -9.02
N ILE A 5 -18.95 -6.81 -8.34
CA ILE A 5 -17.64 -6.46 -7.79
C ILE A 5 -16.55 -7.10 -8.65
N SER A 6 -15.65 -6.31 -9.22
CA SER A 6 -14.41 -6.79 -9.83
C SER A 6 -13.32 -6.87 -8.77
N ILE A 7 -12.79 -8.06 -8.54
CA ILE A 7 -11.66 -8.30 -7.62
C ILE A 7 -10.39 -8.44 -8.46
N ILE A 8 -9.45 -7.52 -8.29
CA ILE A 8 -8.20 -7.49 -9.05
C ILE A 8 -7.09 -8.12 -8.21
N VAL A 9 -6.48 -9.18 -8.74
CA VAL A 9 -5.41 -9.93 -8.09
C VAL A 9 -4.14 -9.83 -8.93
N PRO A 10 -3.16 -8.99 -8.54
CA PRO A 10 -1.84 -8.99 -9.19
C PRO A 10 -1.10 -10.27 -8.83
N VAL A 11 -0.58 -10.98 -9.84
CA VAL A 11 0.10 -12.28 -9.68
C VAL A 11 1.50 -12.20 -10.24
N TYR A 12 2.51 -12.43 -9.39
CA TYR A 12 3.90 -12.56 -9.82
C TYR A 12 4.66 -13.55 -8.94
N ASN A 13 5.05 -14.71 -9.50
CA ASN A 13 5.76 -15.79 -8.80
C ASN A 13 5.06 -16.19 -7.49
N ALA A 14 3.75 -16.46 -7.58
CA ALA A 14 2.86 -16.77 -6.46
C ALA A 14 2.39 -18.22 -6.43
N GLU A 15 3.08 -19.16 -7.07
CA GLU A 15 2.67 -20.58 -7.17
C GLU A 15 2.30 -21.23 -5.83
N LYS A 16 2.91 -20.76 -4.72
CA LYS A 16 2.72 -21.33 -3.37
C LYS A 16 1.53 -20.75 -2.60
N THR A 17 1.07 -19.58 -2.98
CA THR A 17 0.06 -18.81 -2.23
C THR A 17 -1.23 -18.60 -3.00
N LEU A 18 -1.16 -18.59 -4.33
CA LEU A 18 -2.28 -18.28 -5.23
C LEU A 18 -3.51 -19.16 -4.98
N GLU A 19 -3.31 -20.46 -4.64
CA GLU A 19 -4.43 -21.37 -4.35
C GLU A 19 -5.26 -20.86 -3.17
N ARG A 20 -4.62 -20.47 -2.06
CA ARG A 20 -5.29 -19.95 -0.86
C ARG A 20 -6.07 -18.68 -1.21
N CYS A 21 -5.43 -17.74 -1.90
CA CYS A 21 -6.03 -16.51 -2.35
C CYS A 21 -7.29 -16.77 -3.19
N VAL A 22 -7.16 -17.50 -4.30
CA VAL A 22 -8.28 -17.75 -5.22
C VAL A 22 -9.42 -18.50 -4.55
N ARG A 23 -9.14 -19.52 -3.71
CA ARG A 23 -10.18 -20.24 -2.98
C ARG A 23 -10.96 -19.34 -2.03
N SER A 24 -10.33 -18.38 -1.36
CA SER A 24 -11.02 -17.43 -0.48
C SER A 24 -11.95 -16.48 -1.27
N LEU A 25 -11.56 -16.12 -2.50
CA LEU A 25 -12.38 -15.30 -3.40
C LEU A 25 -13.54 -16.08 -4.01
N LEU A 26 -13.32 -17.35 -4.38
CA LEU A 26 -14.38 -18.22 -4.90
C LEU A 26 -15.41 -18.61 -3.82
N GLY A 27 -14.98 -18.65 -2.56
CA GLY A 27 -15.80 -18.95 -1.39
C GLY A 27 -16.60 -17.78 -0.83
N GLN A 28 -16.66 -16.63 -1.51
CA GLN A 28 -17.46 -15.49 -1.07
C GLN A 28 -18.95 -15.80 -1.07
N THR A 29 -19.67 -15.32 -0.03
CA THR A 29 -21.13 -15.43 0.07
C THR A 29 -21.84 -14.59 -0.98
N TYR A 30 -21.22 -13.51 -1.43
CA TYR A 30 -21.69 -12.68 -2.53
C TYR A 30 -21.29 -13.30 -3.88
N GLU A 31 -22.27 -13.65 -4.72
CA GLU A 31 -22.03 -14.43 -5.95
C GLU A 31 -21.67 -13.59 -7.17
N ASN A 32 -22.14 -12.32 -7.24
CA ASN A 32 -21.97 -11.49 -8.43
C ASN A 32 -20.59 -10.85 -8.51
N LEU A 33 -19.58 -11.69 -8.76
CA LEU A 33 -18.15 -11.34 -8.78
C LEU A 33 -17.55 -11.50 -10.18
N GLU A 34 -16.60 -10.63 -10.50
CA GLU A 34 -15.60 -10.79 -11.55
C GLU A 34 -14.22 -10.84 -10.90
N ILE A 35 -13.48 -11.93 -11.05
CA ILE A 35 -12.14 -12.11 -10.48
C ILE A 35 -11.12 -11.98 -11.61
N LEU A 36 -10.26 -10.97 -11.54
CA LEU A 36 -9.24 -10.66 -12.53
C LEU A 36 -7.86 -11.08 -12.01
N LEU A 37 -7.37 -12.25 -12.44
CA LEU A 37 -6.00 -12.71 -12.14
C LEU A 37 -5.05 -12.09 -13.17
N VAL A 38 -4.25 -11.11 -12.73
CA VAL A 38 -3.35 -10.36 -13.62
C VAL A 38 -1.92 -10.91 -13.45
N ASN A 39 -1.53 -11.82 -14.33
CA ASN A 39 -0.18 -12.36 -14.36
C ASN A 39 0.79 -11.31 -14.90
N ASP A 40 1.71 -10.85 -14.04
CA ASP A 40 2.73 -9.84 -14.36
C ASP A 40 4.06 -10.51 -14.79
N GLY A 41 3.98 -11.44 -15.74
CA GLY A 41 5.15 -12.10 -16.30
C GLY A 41 5.84 -13.05 -15.33
N SER A 42 5.08 -13.87 -14.58
CA SER A 42 5.60 -14.91 -13.69
C SER A 42 6.51 -15.88 -14.41
N ARG A 43 7.50 -16.44 -13.70
CA ARG A 43 8.48 -17.41 -14.21
C ARG A 43 8.33 -18.80 -13.60
N ASP A 44 7.39 -18.93 -12.68
CA ASP A 44 6.97 -20.17 -12.01
C ASP A 44 5.62 -20.66 -12.58
N GLU A 45 4.95 -21.60 -11.91
CA GLU A 45 3.67 -22.18 -12.35
C GLU A 45 2.46 -21.27 -12.15
N SER A 46 2.63 -20.02 -11.70
CA SER A 46 1.52 -19.11 -11.39
C SER A 46 0.57 -18.90 -12.58
N LEU A 47 1.11 -18.72 -13.81
CA LEU A 47 0.28 -18.51 -14.99
C LEU A 47 -0.55 -19.75 -15.35
N SER A 48 0.05 -20.94 -15.23
CA SER A 48 -0.61 -22.23 -15.42
C SER A 48 -1.80 -22.37 -14.48
N LEU A 49 -1.58 -22.12 -13.17
CA LEU A 49 -2.61 -22.13 -12.14
C LEU A 49 -3.74 -21.12 -12.42
N CYS A 50 -3.40 -19.89 -12.82
CA CYS A 50 -4.39 -18.90 -13.21
C CYS A 50 -5.32 -19.41 -14.32
N ARG A 51 -4.76 -20.06 -15.33
CA ARG A 51 -5.52 -20.62 -16.47
C ARG A 51 -6.40 -21.80 -16.05
N GLU A 52 -5.92 -22.65 -15.14
CA GLU A 52 -6.71 -23.76 -14.58
C GLU A 52 -7.92 -23.25 -13.79
N TYR A 53 -7.75 -22.23 -12.95
CA TYR A 53 -8.86 -21.61 -12.24
C TYR A 53 -9.87 -20.95 -13.18
N ALA A 54 -9.41 -20.24 -14.21
CA ALA A 54 -10.30 -19.64 -15.21
C ALA A 54 -11.06 -20.67 -16.05
N ALA A 55 -10.50 -21.86 -16.25
CA ALA A 55 -11.21 -22.97 -16.91
C ALA A 55 -12.26 -23.64 -16.00
N SER A 56 -12.11 -23.54 -14.68
CA SER A 56 -12.99 -24.17 -13.68
C SER A 56 -14.14 -23.28 -13.21
N ASP A 57 -13.98 -21.94 -13.26
CA ASP A 57 -15.00 -20.98 -12.80
C ASP A 57 -15.11 -19.78 -13.74
N SER A 58 -16.30 -19.55 -14.27
CA SER A 58 -16.59 -18.50 -15.26
C SER A 58 -16.46 -17.07 -14.72
N ARG A 59 -16.43 -16.91 -13.40
CA ARG A 59 -16.19 -15.60 -12.75
C ARG A 59 -14.74 -15.14 -12.89
N ILE A 60 -13.81 -16.07 -13.20
CA ILE A 60 -12.38 -15.78 -13.31
C ILE A 60 -12.00 -15.43 -14.75
N ARG A 61 -11.22 -14.36 -14.89
CA ARG A 61 -10.56 -13.96 -16.14
C ARG A 61 -9.08 -13.75 -15.89
N VAL A 62 -8.25 -14.23 -16.82
CA VAL A 62 -6.78 -14.08 -16.76
C VAL A 62 -6.35 -12.97 -17.71
N ILE A 63 -5.49 -12.09 -17.21
CA ILE A 63 -4.76 -11.09 -17.98
C ILE A 63 -3.29 -11.47 -17.88
N ASP A 64 -2.67 -11.79 -19.02
CA ASP A 64 -1.27 -12.17 -19.09
C ASP A 64 -0.47 -11.04 -19.75
N LYS A 65 0.52 -10.47 -19.04
CA LYS A 65 1.31 -9.34 -19.52
C LYS A 65 2.79 -9.46 -19.17
N PRO A 66 3.68 -8.81 -19.93
CA PRO A 66 5.07 -8.67 -19.52
C PRO A 66 5.20 -8.01 -18.14
N ASN A 67 6.21 -8.40 -17.36
CA ASN A 67 6.44 -7.85 -16.03
C ASN A 67 6.64 -6.34 -16.09
N GLY A 68 5.85 -5.62 -15.30
CA GLY A 68 5.87 -4.16 -15.13
C GLY A 68 5.74 -3.72 -13.67
N GLY A 69 5.66 -4.68 -12.73
CA GLY A 69 5.48 -4.43 -11.31
C GLY A 69 4.00 -4.36 -10.89
N VAL A 70 3.78 -4.37 -9.58
CA VAL A 70 2.44 -4.47 -8.97
C VAL A 70 1.50 -3.34 -9.41
N SER A 71 1.98 -2.09 -9.48
CA SER A 71 1.22 -0.95 -9.99
C SER A 71 0.72 -1.17 -11.41
N SER A 72 1.60 -1.66 -12.29
CA SER A 72 1.27 -1.98 -13.69
C SER A 72 0.26 -3.13 -13.80
N ALA A 73 0.37 -4.15 -12.94
CA ALA A 73 -0.59 -5.24 -12.88
C ALA A 73 -1.96 -4.77 -12.40
N ARG A 74 -2.01 -3.97 -11.30
CA ARG A 74 -3.27 -3.38 -10.81
C ARG A 74 -3.91 -2.46 -11.84
N ASN A 75 -3.12 -1.65 -12.56
CA ASN A 75 -3.61 -0.79 -13.64
C ASN A 75 -4.23 -1.61 -14.79
N ALA A 76 -3.58 -2.68 -15.22
CA ALA A 76 -4.15 -3.58 -16.24
C ALA A 76 -5.46 -4.24 -15.77
N GLY A 77 -5.55 -4.58 -14.49
CA GLY A 77 -6.81 -5.04 -13.87
C GLY A 77 -7.90 -3.97 -13.90
N LEU A 78 -7.57 -2.72 -13.54
CA LEU A 78 -8.49 -1.59 -13.60
C LEU A 78 -9.03 -1.33 -15.02
N ASP A 79 -8.16 -1.45 -16.04
CA ASP A 79 -8.55 -1.28 -17.45
C ASP A 79 -9.51 -2.38 -17.92
N ALA A 80 -9.42 -3.58 -17.36
CA ALA A 80 -10.24 -4.72 -17.72
C ALA A 80 -11.50 -4.90 -16.86
N ALA A 81 -11.57 -4.25 -15.68
CA ALA A 81 -12.68 -4.36 -14.73
C ALA A 81 -14.01 -3.85 -15.33
N ARG A 82 -15.08 -4.63 -15.14
CA ARG A 82 -16.43 -4.33 -15.65
C ARG A 82 -17.45 -4.12 -14.53
N GLY A 83 -17.15 -4.56 -13.31
CA GLY A 83 -18.02 -4.43 -12.15
C GLY A 83 -18.33 -2.98 -11.80
N ASP A 84 -19.36 -2.77 -11.02
CA ASP A 84 -19.73 -1.46 -10.49
C ASP A 84 -18.71 -1.01 -9.43
N PHE A 85 -18.16 -1.99 -8.70
CA PHE A 85 -17.15 -1.81 -7.69
C PHE A 85 -15.86 -2.54 -8.03
N VAL A 86 -14.76 -2.10 -7.40
CA VAL A 86 -13.45 -2.73 -7.47
C VAL A 86 -12.96 -3.01 -6.05
N LEU A 87 -12.41 -4.21 -5.86
CA LEU A 87 -11.60 -4.63 -4.73
C LEU A 87 -10.21 -5.05 -5.23
N PHE A 88 -9.20 -4.90 -4.40
CA PHE A 88 -7.88 -5.47 -4.64
C PHE A 88 -7.60 -6.57 -3.62
N CYS A 89 -6.94 -7.64 -4.05
CA CYS A 89 -6.44 -8.69 -3.18
C CYS A 89 -5.08 -9.13 -3.69
N ASP A 90 -4.06 -9.07 -2.85
CA ASP A 90 -2.73 -9.55 -3.24
C ASP A 90 -2.69 -11.08 -3.29
N SER A 91 -1.90 -11.66 -4.19
CA SER A 91 -1.91 -13.11 -4.48
C SER A 91 -1.34 -14.00 -3.38
N ASP A 92 -0.75 -13.39 -2.35
CA ASP A 92 -0.27 -14.06 -1.14
C ASP A 92 -1.21 -13.90 0.06
N ASP A 93 -2.29 -13.13 -0.08
CA ASP A 93 -3.27 -12.84 0.96
C ASP A 93 -4.54 -13.69 0.82
N TRP A 94 -5.47 -13.56 1.78
CA TRP A 94 -6.80 -14.18 1.72
C TRP A 94 -7.84 -13.35 2.47
N VAL A 95 -9.10 -13.66 2.24
CA VAL A 95 -10.22 -12.86 2.78
C VAL A 95 -11.27 -13.75 3.46
N GLU A 96 -12.03 -13.16 4.39
CA GLU A 96 -13.17 -13.82 5.00
C GLU A 96 -14.31 -14.07 4.00
N PRO A 97 -15.10 -15.13 4.17
CA PRO A 97 -16.14 -15.52 3.19
C PRO A 97 -17.20 -14.44 2.96
N ASP A 98 -17.44 -13.55 3.89
CA ASP A 98 -18.46 -12.51 3.81
C ASP A 98 -17.90 -11.09 3.59
N LEU A 99 -16.64 -10.96 3.12
CA LEU A 99 -16.02 -9.66 2.86
C LEU A 99 -16.88 -8.82 1.90
N CYS A 100 -17.17 -9.35 0.72
CA CYS A 100 -17.88 -8.62 -0.33
C CYS A 100 -19.29 -8.20 0.11
N GLU A 101 -20.04 -9.12 0.70
CA GLU A 101 -21.39 -8.88 1.22
C GLU A 101 -21.38 -7.83 2.34
N SER A 102 -20.51 -8.02 3.34
CA SER A 102 -20.38 -7.10 4.47
C SER A 102 -20.02 -5.68 4.05
N MET A 103 -19.14 -5.50 3.06
CA MET A 103 -18.78 -4.17 2.56
C MET A 103 -19.92 -3.54 1.76
N LEU A 104 -20.61 -4.29 0.91
CA LEU A 104 -21.77 -3.78 0.15
C LEU A 104 -22.93 -3.38 1.05
N GLU A 105 -23.23 -4.11 2.12
CA GLU A 105 -24.26 -3.75 3.08
C GLU A 105 -24.04 -2.36 3.70
N GLN A 106 -22.78 -1.99 3.89
CA GLN A 106 -22.40 -0.69 4.47
C GLN A 106 -22.32 0.43 3.43
N TYR A 107 -22.23 0.10 2.14
CA TYR A 107 -22.12 1.11 1.10
C TYR A 107 -23.36 2.01 1.03
N ARG A 108 -23.16 3.30 0.86
CA ARG A 108 -24.18 4.29 0.50
C ARG A 108 -23.65 5.08 -0.69
N PRO A 109 -24.53 5.59 -1.57
CA PRO A 109 -24.09 6.32 -2.76
C PRO A 109 -23.07 7.41 -2.46
N GLY A 110 -21.91 7.30 -3.10
CA GLY A 110 -20.78 8.22 -2.93
C GLY A 110 -19.79 7.87 -1.80
N ASP A 111 -20.17 6.98 -0.86
CA ASP A 111 -19.31 6.61 0.26
C ASP A 111 -18.15 5.69 -0.17
N THR A 112 -17.09 5.67 0.65
CA THR A 112 -16.02 4.68 0.57
C THR A 112 -16.10 3.78 1.79
N VAL A 113 -16.20 2.47 1.59
CA VAL A 113 -16.23 1.49 2.70
C VAL A 113 -14.84 0.90 2.88
N ILE A 114 -14.36 0.86 4.12
CA ILE A 114 -13.06 0.34 4.50
C ILE A 114 -13.25 -0.65 5.66
N CYS A 115 -12.75 -1.88 5.51
CA CYS A 115 -12.74 -2.86 6.60
C CYS A 115 -11.37 -2.93 7.29
N GLU A 116 -11.31 -3.63 8.42
CA GLU A 116 -10.03 -3.93 9.08
C GLU A 116 -9.30 -5.08 8.37
N GLY A 117 -7.97 -5.01 8.40
CA GLY A 117 -7.08 -6.10 8.07
C GLY A 117 -6.31 -6.57 9.33
N ASP A 118 -5.75 -7.76 9.31
CA ASP A 118 -5.07 -8.35 10.46
C ASP A 118 -3.71 -7.71 10.79
N TRP A 119 -3.19 -6.83 9.93
CA TRP A 119 -2.06 -5.94 10.25
C TRP A 119 -2.42 -4.78 11.20
N MET A 120 -3.72 -4.59 11.45
CA MET A 120 -4.23 -3.57 12.36
C MET A 120 -4.31 -4.18 13.76
N GLU A 121 -4.05 -3.38 14.81
CA GLU A 121 -4.34 -3.84 16.16
C GLU A 121 -5.83 -4.15 16.23
N LYS A 122 -6.17 -5.39 16.67
CA LYS A 122 -7.56 -5.78 16.83
C LYS A 122 -8.21 -4.85 17.84
N THR A 123 -9.14 -4.04 17.38
CA THR A 123 -10.12 -3.43 18.27
C THR A 123 -10.94 -4.57 18.87
N GLU A 124 -11.24 -4.50 20.17
CA GLU A 124 -12.02 -5.55 20.84
C GLU A 124 -13.24 -5.91 20.00
N THR A 125 -13.41 -7.20 19.75
CA THR A 125 -14.45 -7.77 18.89
C THR A 125 -15.84 -7.48 19.44
N GLY A 126 -16.35 -6.29 19.11
CA GLY A 126 -17.76 -5.95 19.25
C GLY A 126 -18.54 -6.32 17.98
N PRO A 127 -19.88 -6.30 18.02
CA PRO A 127 -20.69 -6.44 16.84
C PRO A 127 -20.32 -5.35 15.83
N ARG A 128 -20.47 -5.64 14.52
CA ARG A 128 -20.22 -4.78 13.35
C ARG A 128 -20.40 -3.29 13.68
N LEU A 129 -19.37 -2.66 14.22
CA LEU A 129 -19.37 -1.22 14.45
C LEU A 129 -19.02 -0.56 13.12
N VAL A 130 -19.86 0.36 12.68
CA VAL A 130 -19.59 1.23 11.54
C VAL A 130 -19.46 2.64 12.05
N GLU A 131 -18.32 3.25 11.79
CA GLU A 131 -18.06 4.64 12.11
C GLU A 131 -17.97 5.46 10.82
N ASP A 132 -18.59 6.64 10.81
CA ASP A 132 -18.51 7.57 9.69
C ASP A 132 -17.39 8.58 9.93
N ALA A 133 -16.46 8.68 8.99
CA ALA A 133 -15.39 9.69 9.00
C ALA A 133 -15.50 10.63 7.79
N GLU A 134 -15.12 11.88 7.99
CA GLU A 134 -14.95 12.81 6.87
C GLU A 134 -13.70 12.44 6.08
N ARG A 135 -13.74 12.59 4.75
CA ARG A 135 -12.59 12.23 3.88
C ARG A 135 -11.29 12.94 4.26
N LYS A 136 -11.36 14.20 4.69
CA LYS A 136 -10.21 14.98 5.17
C LYS A 136 -9.56 14.40 6.42
N ASP A 137 -10.32 13.64 7.23
CA ASP A 137 -9.85 13.10 8.51
C ASP A 137 -9.23 11.69 8.34
N ILE A 138 -9.16 11.13 7.11
CA ILE A 138 -8.60 9.80 6.87
C ILE A 138 -7.16 9.63 7.40
N LEU A 139 -6.38 10.70 7.40
CA LEU A 139 -5.02 10.68 7.92
C LEU A 139 -4.95 10.61 9.46
N HIS A 140 -6.08 10.79 10.15
CA HIS A 140 -6.21 10.47 11.58
C HIS A 140 -6.32 8.95 11.81
N TYR A 141 -6.59 8.20 10.74
CA TYR A 141 -6.72 6.74 10.73
C TYR A 141 -5.70 6.09 9.77
N PRO A 142 -4.37 6.26 10.01
CA PRO A 142 -3.34 5.90 9.02
C PRO A 142 -3.37 4.43 8.62
N LYS A 143 -3.79 3.53 9.51
CA LYS A 143 -3.93 2.09 9.22
C LYS A 143 -5.02 1.81 8.19
N PHE A 144 -6.09 2.62 8.15
CA PHE A 144 -7.14 2.51 7.14
C PHE A 144 -6.76 3.19 5.82
N ALA A 145 -5.85 4.17 5.85
CA ALA A 145 -5.49 4.93 4.65
C ALA A 145 -4.55 4.18 3.70
N SER A 146 -3.63 3.35 4.24
CA SER A 146 -2.41 2.92 3.57
C SER A 146 -2.57 1.84 2.51
N SER A 147 -3.53 0.91 2.63
CA SER A 147 -3.67 -0.22 1.69
C SER A 147 -4.92 -0.10 0.82
N PRO A 148 -4.86 -0.46 -0.48
CA PRO A 148 -6.05 -0.56 -1.32
C PRO A 148 -6.85 -1.84 -1.07
N CYS A 149 -6.25 -2.86 -0.45
CA CYS A 149 -6.82 -4.20 -0.36
C CYS A 149 -8.00 -4.33 0.60
N ASN A 150 -8.18 -3.39 1.51
CA ASN A 150 -9.28 -3.37 2.48
C ASN A 150 -10.39 -2.37 2.14
N LYS A 151 -10.49 -1.92 0.88
CA LYS A 151 -11.41 -0.85 0.45
C LYS A 151 -12.30 -1.29 -0.69
N LEU A 152 -13.58 -0.94 -0.60
CA LEU A 152 -14.54 -1.07 -1.70
C LEU A 152 -14.55 0.25 -2.47
N PHE A 153 -14.04 0.22 -3.70
CA PHE A 153 -13.96 1.37 -4.58
C PHE A 153 -15.11 1.39 -5.57
N LEU A 154 -15.78 2.53 -5.74
CA LEU A 154 -16.74 2.71 -6.81
C LEU A 154 -15.99 2.92 -8.14
N ARG A 155 -16.16 2.03 -9.12
CA ARG A 155 -15.41 2.07 -10.39
C ARG A 155 -15.59 3.36 -11.18
N SER A 156 -16.79 3.95 -11.18
CA SER A 156 -17.04 5.23 -11.85
C SER A 156 -16.25 6.39 -11.21
N THR A 157 -16.00 6.35 -9.89
CA THR A 157 -15.17 7.33 -9.19
C THR A 157 -13.68 7.13 -9.49
N ILE A 158 -13.22 5.87 -9.61
CA ILE A 158 -11.86 5.59 -10.08
C ILE A 158 -11.64 6.26 -11.46
N GLY A 159 -12.54 6.02 -12.42
CA GLY A 159 -12.43 6.61 -13.75
C GLY A 159 -11.04 6.39 -14.37
N THR A 160 -10.31 7.48 -14.60
CA THR A 160 -8.96 7.47 -15.17
C THR A 160 -7.83 7.40 -14.14
N LEU A 161 -8.15 7.28 -12.83
CA LEU A 161 -7.12 7.14 -11.80
C LEU A 161 -6.37 5.81 -11.98
N ARG A 162 -5.05 5.88 -11.87
CA ARG A 162 -4.16 4.71 -11.97
C ARG A 162 -3.09 4.79 -10.89
N PHE A 163 -2.55 3.62 -10.50
CA PHE A 163 -1.38 3.57 -9.65
C PHE A 163 -0.16 4.18 -10.37
N HIS A 164 0.66 4.90 -9.64
CA HIS A 164 1.89 5.51 -10.13
C HIS A 164 2.97 4.45 -10.31
N GLU A 165 3.23 4.02 -11.54
CA GLU A 165 4.18 2.94 -11.85
C GLU A 165 5.64 3.32 -11.58
N GLU A 166 5.94 4.62 -11.51
CA GLU A 166 7.26 5.13 -11.15
C GLU A 166 7.56 5.04 -9.64
N LEU A 167 6.54 4.87 -8.79
CA LEU A 167 6.73 4.71 -7.34
C LEU A 167 6.95 3.23 -7.01
N ARG A 168 8.03 2.94 -6.27
CA ARG A 168 8.30 1.61 -5.71
C ARG A 168 7.72 1.41 -4.32
N MET A 169 7.40 2.49 -3.64
CA MET A 169 6.82 2.53 -2.30
C MET A 169 5.86 3.69 -2.21
N GLY A 170 4.74 3.47 -1.52
CA GLY A 170 3.72 4.50 -1.30
C GLY A 170 2.74 4.69 -2.46
N GLU A 171 2.84 3.90 -3.53
CA GLU A 171 1.90 3.90 -4.64
C GLU A 171 0.48 3.61 -4.18
N ASP A 172 0.34 2.68 -3.23
CA ASP A 172 -0.93 2.27 -2.62
C ASP A 172 -1.58 3.44 -1.87
N PHE A 173 -0.78 4.12 -1.06
CA PHE A 173 -1.24 5.25 -0.29
C PHE A 173 -1.63 6.44 -1.18
N CYS A 174 -0.82 6.74 -2.21
CA CYS A 174 -1.16 7.77 -3.19
C CYS A 174 -2.47 7.47 -3.90
N PHE A 175 -2.65 6.23 -4.41
CA PHE A 175 -3.88 5.82 -5.07
C PHE A 175 -5.10 5.99 -4.17
N CYS A 176 -5.01 5.55 -2.90
CA CYS A 176 -6.10 5.69 -1.94
C CYS A 176 -6.46 7.17 -1.67
N MET A 177 -5.45 8.01 -1.47
CA MET A 177 -5.66 9.45 -1.21
C MET A 177 -6.24 10.17 -2.44
N GLU A 178 -5.74 9.88 -3.64
CA GLU A 178 -6.26 10.47 -4.88
C GLU A 178 -7.68 9.98 -5.20
N TYR A 179 -8.02 8.73 -4.87
CA TYR A 179 -9.39 8.25 -4.95
C TYR A 179 -10.33 9.04 -4.03
N LEU A 180 -9.92 9.26 -2.77
CA LEU A 180 -10.71 10.04 -1.81
C LEU A 180 -10.92 11.49 -2.26
N CYS A 181 -9.99 12.07 -3.03
CA CYS A 181 -10.17 13.38 -3.64
C CYS A 181 -11.33 13.41 -4.66
N ARG A 182 -11.63 12.27 -5.28
CA ARG A 182 -12.68 12.13 -6.32
C ARG A 182 -14.02 11.64 -5.75
N ALA A 183 -14.00 10.95 -4.62
CA ALA A 183 -15.20 10.48 -3.95
C ALA A 183 -16.01 11.67 -3.38
N ASP A 184 -17.33 11.56 -3.35
CA ASP A 184 -18.21 12.65 -2.90
C ASP A 184 -18.77 12.42 -1.48
N GLY A 185 -18.86 11.16 -1.04
CA GLY A 185 -19.47 10.77 0.23
C GLY A 185 -18.50 10.74 1.41
N LYS A 186 -18.89 10.04 2.45
CA LYS A 186 -18.12 9.80 3.67
C LYS A 186 -17.28 8.54 3.57
N ILE A 187 -16.41 8.35 4.54
CA ILE A 187 -15.72 7.10 4.78
C ILE A 187 -16.49 6.33 5.85
N ARG A 188 -16.83 5.07 5.54
CA ARG A 188 -17.43 4.13 6.49
C ARG A 188 -16.39 3.12 6.92
N LEU A 189 -16.00 3.20 8.18
CA LEU A 189 -15.05 2.30 8.80
C LEU A 189 -15.80 1.09 9.38
N LEU A 190 -15.65 -0.06 8.75
CA LEU A 190 -16.21 -1.33 9.23
C LEU A 190 -15.19 -2.02 10.13
N HIS A 191 -15.42 -1.97 11.43
CA HIS A 191 -14.56 -2.57 12.46
C HIS A 191 -14.73 -4.11 12.51
N ARG A 192 -14.34 -4.75 11.41
CA ARG A 192 -14.24 -6.20 11.25
C ARG A 192 -12.99 -6.54 10.45
N CYS A 193 -12.20 -7.47 10.99
CA CYS A 193 -11.06 -8.03 10.27
C CYS A 193 -11.59 -9.00 9.20
N LEU A 194 -11.61 -8.55 7.96
CA LEU A 194 -12.12 -9.29 6.81
C LEU A 194 -11.03 -9.59 5.78
N TYR A 195 -9.87 -9.00 5.92
CA TYR A 195 -8.71 -9.17 5.05
C TYR A 195 -7.51 -9.67 5.86
N HIS A 196 -6.82 -10.68 5.35
CA HIS A 196 -5.68 -11.32 6.01
C HIS A 196 -4.41 -11.18 5.17
N TYR A 197 -3.40 -10.57 5.79
CA TYR A 197 -2.11 -10.30 5.18
C TYR A 197 -1.08 -11.39 5.53
N ASP A 198 -0.43 -11.99 4.51
CA ASP A 198 0.62 -12.98 4.71
C ASP A 198 1.98 -12.33 4.99
N THR A 199 2.39 -12.34 6.26
CA THR A 199 3.70 -11.83 6.68
C THR A 199 4.85 -12.82 6.39
N GLY A 200 4.56 -14.06 5.97
CA GLY A 200 5.53 -15.15 5.80
C GLY A 200 6.22 -15.19 4.43
N THR A 201 5.71 -14.50 3.43
CA THR A 201 6.28 -14.50 2.10
C THR A 201 7.58 -13.71 2.02
N SER A 202 8.66 -14.40 1.63
CA SER A 202 10.04 -13.85 1.55
C SER A 202 10.28 -12.93 0.33
N GLY A 203 9.23 -12.45 -0.33
CA GLY A 203 9.29 -11.73 -1.61
C GLY A 203 8.63 -10.35 -1.66
N SER A 204 8.16 -9.82 -0.52
CA SER A 204 7.45 -8.54 -0.50
C SER A 204 8.29 -7.41 -1.13
N LEU A 205 7.69 -6.66 -2.05
CA LEU A 205 8.30 -5.53 -2.77
C LEU A 205 8.79 -4.42 -1.85
N GLY A 206 8.29 -4.34 -0.61
CA GLY A 206 8.73 -3.38 0.42
C GLY A 206 10.18 -3.54 0.88
N LYS A 207 10.96 -4.47 0.27
CA LYS A 207 12.38 -4.68 0.58
C LYS A 207 13.34 -3.86 -0.29
N GLN A 208 12.86 -3.15 -1.32
CA GLN A 208 13.72 -2.30 -2.15
C GLN A 208 13.46 -0.83 -1.81
N ALA A 209 14.49 -0.14 -1.28
CA ALA A 209 14.37 1.27 -0.98
C ALA A 209 14.00 2.11 -2.22
N PRO A 210 13.17 3.15 -2.03
CA PRO A 210 12.89 4.10 -3.09
C PRO A 210 14.15 4.90 -3.46
N THR A 211 14.17 5.52 -4.63
CA THR A 211 15.19 6.53 -4.97
C THR A 211 14.83 7.89 -4.36
N PRO A 212 15.79 8.83 -4.23
CA PRO A 212 15.48 10.19 -3.80
C PRO A 212 14.38 10.86 -4.62
N GLU A 213 14.35 10.62 -5.94
CA GLU A 213 13.34 11.16 -6.85
C GLU A 213 11.95 10.56 -6.58
N GLN A 214 11.88 9.29 -6.25
CA GLN A 214 10.63 8.63 -5.87
C GLN A 214 10.10 9.15 -4.53
N CYS A 215 10.98 9.41 -3.55
CA CYS A 215 10.59 10.07 -2.30
C CYS A 215 10.00 11.47 -2.54
N GLU A 216 10.61 12.26 -3.44
CA GLU A 216 10.12 13.58 -3.80
C GLU A 216 8.80 13.52 -4.58
N ALA A 217 8.64 12.54 -5.48
CA ALA A 217 7.40 12.30 -6.21
C ALA A 217 6.26 11.92 -5.25
N PHE A 218 6.51 10.96 -4.35
CA PHE A 218 5.54 10.56 -3.32
C PHE A 218 5.10 11.75 -2.47
N TYR A 219 6.04 12.58 -2.01
CA TYR A 219 5.71 13.79 -1.25
C TYR A 219 4.76 14.70 -2.04
N ARG A 220 5.05 14.98 -3.33
CA ARG A 220 4.23 15.86 -4.15
C ARG A 220 2.82 15.32 -4.37
N TYR A 221 2.67 14.02 -4.67
CA TYR A 221 1.36 13.40 -4.84
C TYR A 221 0.53 13.49 -3.56
N LEU A 222 1.13 13.11 -2.42
CA LEU A 222 0.45 13.15 -1.14
C LEU A 222 0.09 14.58 -0.71
N GLN A 223 0.99 15.53 -0.90
CA GLN A 223 0.74 16.95 -0.61
C GLN A 223 -0.44 17.49 -1.45
N SER A 224 -0.45 17.21 -2.75
CA SER A 224 -1.55 17.62 -3.64
C SER A 224 -2.89 17.02 -3.23
N ALA A 225 -2.91 15.74 -2.87
CA ALA A 225 -4.13 15.10 -2.40
C ALA A 225 -4.63 15.69 -1.07
N MET A 226 -3.72 15.94 -0.11
CA MET A 226 -4.06 16.57 1.16
C MET A 226 -4.64 17.99 0.99
N GLU A 227 -4.04 18.80 0.11
CA GLU A 227 -4.54 20.13 -0.22
C GLU A 227 -5.95 20.06 -0.82
N THR A 228 -6.18 19.12 -1.74
CA THR A 228 -7.48 18.90 -2.37
C THR A 228 -8.55 18.47 -1.35
N LEU A 229 -8.19 17.61 -0.40
CA LEU A 229 -9.09 17.14 0.67
C LEU A 229 -9.30 18.17 1.78
N GLY A 230 -8.45 19.20 1.87
CA GLY A 230 -8.43 20.11 3.02
C GLY A 230 -7.84 19.50 4.29
N ALA A 231 -7.07 18.39 4.17
CA ALA A 231 -6.43 17.66 5.27
C ALA A 231 -5.12 18.32 5.69
N LEU A 232 -5.18 19.57 6.19
CA LEU A 232 -4.02 20.40 6.51
C LEU A 232 -3.89 20.69 8.03
N ASP A 233 -4.62 19.95 8.86
CA ASP A 233 -4.47 20.03 10.32
C ASP A 233 -3.15 19.38 10.81
N ALA A 234 -2.78 19.64 12.06
CA ALA A 234 -1.52 19.18 12.62
C ALA A 234 -1.37 17.64 12.64
N VAL A 235 -2.47 16.88 12.83
CA VAL A 235 -2.46 15.41 12.84
C VAL A 235 -2.21 14.88 11.43
N SER A 236 -2.91 15.41 10.44
CA SER A 236 -2.77 15.03 9.04
C SER A 236 -1.37 15.34 8.50
N ILE A 237 -0.82 16.52 8.84
CA ILE A 237 0.55 16.90 8.52
C ILE A 237 1.55 15.95 9.19
N GLY A 238 1.34 15.62 10.47
CA GLY A 238 2.18 14.69 11.22
C GLY A 238 2.19 13.31 10.56
N THR A 239 1.04 12.76 10.23
CA THR A 239 0.91 11.46 9.55
C THR A 239 1.62 11.45 8.19
N ARG A 240 1.45 12.49 7.37
CA ARG A 240 2.19 12.64 6.12
C ARG A 240 3.70 12.61 6.35
N ASN A 241 4.18 13.40 7.32
CA ASN A 241 5.61 13.51 7.60
C ASN A 241 6.20 12.18 8.09
N ASP A 242 5.46 11.42 8.90
CA ASP A 242 5.87 10.07 9.35
C ASP A 242 6.05 9.12 8.16
N HIS A 243 5.10 9.09 7.22
CA HIS A 243 5.20 8.26 6.01
C HIS A 243 6.39 8.66 5.13
N ILE A 244 6.60 9.95 4.90
CA ILE A 244 7.71 10.45 4.08
C ILE A 244 9.05 10.18 4.77
N ASN A 245 9.15 10.40 6.07
CA ASN A 245 10.36 10.11 6.83
C ASN A 245 10.68 8.61 6.83
N TRP A 246 9.66 7.74 6.87
CA TRP A 246 9.87 6.30 6.73
C TRP A 246 10.51 5.92 5.38
N HIS A 247 10.13 6.58 4.27
CA HIS A 247 10.76 6.38 2.96
C HIS A 247 12.24 6.80 2.98
N PHE A 248 12.56 7.94 3.59
CA PHE A 248 13.94 8.40 3.72
C PHE A 248 14.78 7.51 4.63
N ASP A 249 14.22 7.03 5.74
CA ASP A 249 14.88 6.08 6.62
C ASP A 249 15.22 4.79 5.90
N THR A 250 14.25 4.23 5.16
CA THR A 250 14.44 3.01 4.38
C THR A 250 15.55 3.21 3.35
N LEU A 251 15.54 4.32 2.61
CA LEU A 251 16.57 4.66 1.64
C LEU A 251 17.97 4.79 2.29
N LEU A 252 18.08 5.46 3.43
CA LEU A 252 19.35 5.63 4.12
C LEU A 252 19.87 4.31 4.69
N MET A 253 19.00 3.49 5.29
CA MET A 253 19.37 2.19 5.85
C MET A 253 19.85 1.25 4.74
N GLU A 254 19.11 1.11 3.65
CA GLU A 254 19.52 0.26 2.54
C GLU A 254 20.81 0.76 1.90
N THR A 255 20.96 2.08 1.70
CA THR A 255 22.21 2.66 1.21
C THR A 255 23.39 2.31 2.12
N ALA A 256 23.22 2.33 3.45
CA ALA A 256 24.26 1.96 4.40
C ALA A 256 24.60 0.46 4.32
N GLU A 257 23.62 -0.40 4.06
CA GLU A 257 23.78 -1.85 4.00
C GLU A 257 24.38 -2.36 2.68
N ARG A 258 24.28 -1.62 1.59
CA ARG A 258 24.82 -2.01 0.28
C ARG A 258 26.33 -2.22 0.32
N THR A 259 26.79 -3.39 -0.15
CA THR A 259 28.22 -3.76 -0.19
C THR A 259 28.91 -3.34 -1.48
N ASP A 260 28.14 -3.10 -2.55
CA ASP A 260 28.62 -2.64 -3.85
C ASP A 260 28.90 -1.13 -3.91
N LEU A 261 28.47 -0.36 -2.88
CA LEU A 261 28.71 1.07 -2.79
C LEU A 261 29.93 1.39 -1.93
N THR A 262 30.80 2.24 -2.45
CA THR A 262 31.89 2.83 -1.67
C THR A 262 31.36 3.79 -0.61
N ARG A 263 32.13 4.03 0.44
CA ARG A 263 31.78 5.01 1.48
C ARG A 263 31.45 6.39 0.89
N LYS A 264 32.24 6.83 -0.13
CA LYS A 264 32.02 8.11 -0.82
C LYS A 264 30.63 8.17 -1.49
N GLN A 265 30.24 7.09 -2.16
CA GLN A 265 28.91 7.00 -2.81
C GLN A 265 27.76 7.00 -1.80
N LYS A 266 27.93 6.34 -0.65
CA LYS A 266 26.93 6.37 0.43
C LYS A 266 26.73 7.77 1.00
N PHE A 267 27.81 8.51 1.20
CA PHE A 267 27.72 9.90 1.64
C PHE A 267 27.14 10.84 0.58
N ALA A 268 27.42 10.60 -0.71
CA ALA A 268 26.81 11.36 -1.79
C ALA A 268 25.28 11.16 -1.84
N CYS A 269 24.78 9.94 -1.56
CA CYS A 269 23.35 9.68 -1.41
C CYS A 269 22.76 10.47 -0.24
N ALA A 270 23.41 10.46 0.92
CA ALA A 270 22.97 11.24 2.08
C ALA A 270 22.88 12.75 1.79
N ASP A 271 23.88 13.30 1.08
CA ASP A 271 23.87 14.72 0.66
C ASP A 271 22.73 15.03 -0.30
N ARG A 272 22.42 14.10 -1.22
CA ARG A 272 21.32 14.25 -2.17
C ARG A 272 19.98 14.28 -1.43
N ILE A 273 19.76 13.41 -0.45
CA ILE A 273 18.55 13.42 0.40
C ILE A 273 18.44 14.76 1.13
N ALA A 274 19.52 15.28 1.74
CA ALA A 274 19.52 16.58 2.41
C ALA A 274 19.14 17.75 1.50
N GLY A 275 19.37 17.61 0.19
CA GLY A 275 19.02 18.59 -0.84
C GLY A 275 17.54 18.62 -1.19
N LEU A 276 16.77 17.58 -0.86
CA LEU A 276 15.36 17.46 -1.24
C LEU A 276 14.47 18.42 -0.41
N GLU A 277 13.47 19.01 -1.05
CA GLU A 277 12.52 19.90 -0.41
C GLU A 277 11.64 19.13 0.58
N SER A 278 11.15 17.96 0.17
CA SER A 278 10.36 17.06 1.00
C SER A 278 11.07 16.68 2.31
N PHE A 279 12.36 16.31 2.23
CA PHE A 279 13.15 15.98 3.40
C PHE A 279 13.24 17.17 4.37
N ARG A 280 13.59 18.37 3.87
CA ARG A 280 13.72 19.57 4.70
C ARG A 280 12.42 20.00 5.37
N LYS A 281 11.28 19.80 4.70
CA LYS A 281 9.96 20.13 5.24
C LYS A 281 9.48 19.12 6.28
N CYS A 282 9.83 17.84 6.14
CA CYS A 282 9.27 16.76 6.96
C CYS A 282 10.16 16.37 8.16
N CYS A 283 11.48 16.56 8.08
CA CYS A 283 12.39 16.12 9.15
C CYS A 283 12.27 16.92 10.46
N ALA A 284 11.69 18.12 10.42
CA ALA A 284 11.51 18.96 11.62
C ALA A 284 10.44 18.43 12.59
N ASP A 285 9.47 17.64 12.09
CA ASP A 285 8.25 17.26 12.81
C ASP A 285 8.21 15.79 13.23
N LEU A 286 9.39 15.14 13.40
CA LEU A 286 9.48 13.74 13.81
C LEU A 286 8.98 13.51 15.24
N ARG A 287 8.24 12.40 15.45
CA ARG A 287 7.78 11.96 16.78
C ARG A 287 8.93 11.50 17.69
N GLU A 288 8.71 11.56 19.01
CA GLU A 288 9.76 11.35 20.03
C GLU A 288 10.13 9.87 20.31
N ASP A 289 9.47 8.92 19.67
CA ASP A 289 9.63 7.47 19.89
C ASP A 289 10.91 6.85 19.28
N ARG A 290 11.74 7.67 18.60
CA ARG A 290 12.99 7.24 17.95
C ARG A 290 14.22 7.52 18.79
N ASN A 291 15.35 6.81 18.48
CA ASN A 291 16.65 7.03 19.14
C ASN A 291 17.04 8.51 19.11
N PRO A 292 17.30 9.16 20.27
CA PRO A 292 17.55 10.59 20.36
C PRO A 292 18.68 11.12 19.47
N VAL A 293 19.75 10.34 19.27
CA VAL A 293 20.92 10.75 18.43
C VAL A 293 20.53 10.75 16.95
N TYR A 294 19.77 9.75 16.52
CA TYR A 294 19.29 9.66 15.16
C TYR A 294 18.27 10.76 14.85
N LEU A 295 17.36 11.00 15.78
CA LEU A 295 16.36 12.06 15.71
C LEU A 295 17.00 13.45 15.61
N TRP A 296 18.04 13.72 16.44
CA TRP A 296 18.77 14.97 16.38
C TRP A 296 19.46 15.19 15.04
N ALA A 297 20.12 14.16 14.50
CA ALA A 297 20.77 14.22 13.19
C ALA A 297 19.74 14.48 12.06
N TYR A 298 18.58 13.85 12.14
CA TYR A 298 17.52 14.00 11.18
C TYR A 298 16.89 15.39 11.21
N ARG A 299 16.43 15.85 12.38
CA ARG A 299 15.81 17.17 12.57
C ARG A 299 16.74 18.31 12.17
N GLY A 300 18.04 18.15 12.39
CA GLY A 300 19.05 19.12 11.98
C GLY A 300 19.44 19.05 10.51
N GLY A 301 18.85 18.15 9.72
CA GLY A 301 19.24 17.93 8.31
C GLY A 301 20.63 17.32 8.13
N HIS A 302 21.21 16.74 9.20
CA HIS A 302 22.56 16.18 9.20
C HIS A 302 22.61 14.74 8.67
N THR A 303 22.18 14.53 7.43
CA THR A 303 22.09 13.20 6.78
C THR A 303 23.42 12.44 6.76
N ARG A 304 24.56 13.14 6.64
CA ARG A 304 25.89 12.52 6.75
C ARG A 304 26.14 11.92 8.13
N LEU A 305 25.69 12.58 9.19
CA LEU A 305 25.82 12.09 10.56
C LEU A 305 24.91 10.87 10.78
N ALA A 306 23.67 10.93 10.28
CA ALA A 306 22.76 9.77 10.26
C ALA A 306 23.40 8.58 9.52
N MET A 307 24.01 8.81 8.36
CA MET A 307 24.75 7.78 7.63
C MET A 307 25.94 7.21 8.41
N CYS A 308 26.73 8.06 9.09
CA CYS A 308 27.80 7.60 9.98
C CYS A 308 27.28 6.67 11.07
N PHE A 309 26.15 7.03 11.69
CA PHE A 309 25.53 6.24 12.75
C PHE A 309 25.06 4.87 12.24
N LEU A 310 24.42 4.82 11.06
CA LEU A 310 23.99 3.59 10.42
C LEU A 310 25.15 2.67 10.04
N LEU A 311 26.24 3.24 9.53
CA LEU A 311 27.46 2.49 9.22
C LEU A 311 28.12 1.91 10.48
N LEU A 312 28.14 2.67 11.59
CA LEU A 312 28.64 2.20 12.88
C LEU A 312 27.79 1.07 13.44
N ARG A 313 26.44 1.21 13.39
CA ARG A 313 25.49 0.17 13.83
C ARG A 313 25.70 -1.14 13.06
N LYS A 314 25.91 -1.07 11.74
CA LYS A 314 26.23 -2.24 10.91
C LYS A 314 27.50 -2.93 11.39
N THR A 315 28.57 -2.17 11.64
CA THR A 315 29.86 -2.70 12.13
C THR A 315 29.68 -3.38 13.50
N ILE A 316 28.91 -2.78 14.41
CA ILE A 316 28.63 -3.34 15.73
C ILE A 316 27.85 -4.66 15.61
N LYS A 317 26.77 -4.71 14.78
CA LYS A 317 26.00 -5.94 14.56
C LYS A 317 26.84 -7.09 13.99
N GLN A 318 27.84 -6.81 13.19
CA GLN A 318 28.73 -7.82 12.61
C GLN A 318 29.74 -8.41 13.61
N HIS A 319 29.98 -7.73 14.74
CA HIS A 319 30.97 -8.12 15.75
C HIS A 319 30.37 -8.55 17.10
N LEU A 320 29.03 -8.50 17.25
CA LEU A 320 28.34 -9.08 18.42
C LEU A 320 27.99 -10.55 18.10
N PRO A 321 28.40 -11.51 18.95
CA PRO A 321 27.91 -12.88 18.84
C PRO A 321 26.40 -12.90 19.12
N HIS A 322 25.69 -13.73 18.37
CA HIS A 322 24.26 -14.01 18.54
C HIS A 322 23.98 -14.68 19.88
#